data_83a4a75c948545a4667b648498c87db2
#
_entry.id   83a4a75c948545a4667b648498c87db2
#
_cell.length_a   1.000
_cell.length_b   1.000
_cell.length_c   1.000
_cell.angle_alpha   90.00
_cell.angle_beta   90.00
_cell.angle_gamma   90.00
#
_symmetry.space_group_name_H-M   'P 1'
#
loop_
_entity.id
_entity.type
_entity.pdbx_description
1 polymer ?
#
loop_
_entity_poly.entity_id
_entity_poly.type
_entity_poly.pdbx_seq_one_letter_code
_entity_poly.pdbx_strand_id
1 'polypeptide(L)'
;MRLDHIAYRVKDRNKAAKFFCETMFYKHDSDIPDGFDIQFEDGTNAKCLVLVPFECSSKQLNMKEYFKINSWRSAEYHMAPEIFVSDGSDSSIVADWVNKNGPGIHHIAYETINVLEMMKHWKSEGVEFAST
;
A
#
# COMPACT_ATOMS: atom_id res chain seq x y z
N MET A 1 -6.48 -14.51 3.50
CA MET A 1 -5.59 -13.57 2.77
C MET A 1 -6.37 -12.33 2.39
N ARG A 2 -5.83 -11.15 2.61
CA ARG A 2 -6.44 -9.88 2.23
C ARG A 2 -5.43 -8.97 1.52
N LEU A 3 -5.93 -8.05 0.71
CA LEU A 3 -5.10 -7.01 0.10
C LEU A 3 -4.70 -6.00 1.19
N ASP A 4 -3.41 -5.91 1.48
CA ASP A 4 -2.86 -5.05 2.52
C ASP A 4 -2.62 -3.63 2.01
N HIS A 5 -1.83 -3.51 0.95
CA HIS A 5 -1.56 -2.21 0.35
C HIS A 5 -1.34 -2.26 -1.15
N ILE A 6 -1.53 -1.11 -1.76
CA ILE A 6 -1.19 -0.83 -3.15
C ILE A 6 -0.04 0.18 -3.14
N ALA A 7 1.05 -0.17 -3.76
CA ALA A 7 2.25 0.68 -3.80
C ALA A 7 2.38 1.38 -5.15
N TYR A 8 2.38 2.71 -5.08
CA TYR A 8 2.58 3.60 -6.22
C TYR A 8 4.02 4.12 -6.24
N ARG A 9 4.59 4.22 -7.41
CA ARG A 9 5.80 4.99 -7.68
C ARG A 9 5.44 6.23 -8.47
N VAL A 10 5.86 7.39 -7.99
CA VAL A 10 5.45 8.70 -8.51
C VAL A 10 6.65 9.64 -8.63
N LYS A 11 6.46 10.78 -9.28
CA LYS A 11 7.49 11.81 -9.38
C LYS A 11 7.60 12.66 -8.13
N ASP A 12 6.48 12.88 -7.44
CA ASP A 12 6.38 13.72 -6.25
C ASP A 12 5.41 13.05 -5.26
N ARG A 13 5.97 12.43 -4.22
CA ARG A 13 5.19 11.72 -3.19
C ARG A 13 4.24 12.64 -2.44
N ASN A 14 4.64 13.87 -2.18
CA ASN A 14 3.81 14.81 -1.42
C ASN A 14 2.59 15.24 -2.22
N LYS A 15 2.78 15.51 -3.51
CA LYS A 15 1.69 15.86 -4.42
C LYS A 15 0.71 14.71 -4.61
N ALA A 16 1.21 13.50 -4.76
CA ALA A 16 0.39 12.30 -4.88
C ALA A 16 -0.36 12.01 -3.56
N ALA A 17 0.32 12.10 -2.42
CA ALA A 17 -0.31 11.93 -1.11
C ALA A 17 -1.44 12.95 -0.88
N LYS A 18 -1.22 14.20 -1.26
CA LYS A 18 -2.26 15.23 -1.19
C LYS A 18 -3.51 14.85 -1.98
N PHE A 19 -3.34 14.33 -3.18
CA PHE A 19 -4.46 13.84 -3.99
C PHE A 19 -5.24 12.73 -3.26
N PHE A 20 -4.55 11.71 -2.76
CA PHE A 20 -5.20 10.62 -2.03
C PHE A 20 -5.91 11.10 -0.77
N CYS A 21 -5.30 12.03 -0.03
CA CYS A 21 -5.91 12.57 1.19
C CYS A 21 -7.13 13.45 0.91
N GLU A 22 -7.03 14.35 -0.06
CA GLU A 22 -8.11 15.29 -0.36
C GLU A 22 -9.25 14.69 -1.18
N THR A 23 -8.94 13.79 -2.10
CA THR A 23 -9.92 13.24 -3.04
C THR A 23 -10.47 11.90 -2.59
N MET A 24 -9.63 11.04 -2.05
CA MET A 24 -9.99 9.67 -1.68
C MET A 24 -10.12 9.44 -0.17
N PHE A 25 -10.01 10.51 0.62
CA PHE A 25 -10.17 10.48 2.07
C PHE A 25 -9.19 9.54 2.79
N TYR A 26 -7.98 9.46 2.29
CA TYR A 26 -6.87 8.83 3.03
C TYR A 26 -6.25 9.84 3.99
N LYS A 27 -5.48 9.35 4.94
CA LYS A 27 -4.66 10.17 5.83
C LYS A 27 -3.28 9.53 5.99
N HIS A 28 -2.30 10.33 6.36
CA HIS A 28 -0.99 9.80 6.73
C HIS A 28 -1.11 8.90 7.94
N ASP A 29 -0.38 7.79 7.94
CA ASP A 29 -0.30 6.91 9.10
C ASP A 29 0.27 7.69 10.29
N SER A 30 -0.48 7.73 11.39
CA SER A 30 -0.08 8.50 12.58
C SER A 30 1.15 7.94 13.30
N ASP A 31 1.46 6.67 13.10
CA ASP A 31 2.64 6.02 13.69
C ASP A 31 3.91 6.37 12.91
N ILE A 32 3.79 6.64 11.60
CA ILE A 32 4.88 7.05 10.72
C ILE A 32 4.45 8.21 9.82
N PRO A 33 4.15 9.39 10.38
CA PRO A 33 3.54 10.50 9.62
C PRO A 33 4.42 11.02 8.47
N ASP A 34 5.74 10.86 8.59
CA ASP A 34 6.71 11.24 7.55
C ASP A 34 7.12 10.08 6.64
N GLY A 35 6.49 8.90 6.82
CA GLY A 35 6.80 7.70 6.06
C GLY A 35 8.12 7.05 6.47
N PHE A 36 8.73 6.33 5.55
CA PHE A 36 10.00 5.63 5.77
C PHE A 36 10.93 5.76 4.56
N ASP A 37 12.23 5.63 4.84
CA ASP A 37 13.27 5.67 3.83
C ASP A 37 13.52 4.26 3.28
N ILE A 38 13.78 4.18 1.98
CA ILE A 38 14.16 2.95 1.29
C ILE A 38 15.59 3.15 0.79
N GLN A 39 16.49 2.26 1.18
CA GLN A 39 17.85 2.20 0.65
C GLN A 39 17.98 1.02 -0.30
N PHE A 40 18.52 1.29 -1.47
CA PHE A 40 18.77 0.27 -2.49
C PHE A 40 20.24 -0.18 -2.47
N GLU A 41 20.51 -1.37 -2.97
CA GLU A 41 21.87 -1.92 -3.03
C GLU A 41 22.83 -1.08 -3.87
N ASP A 42 22.33 -0.33 -4.84
CA ASP A 42 23.13 0.58 -5.67
C ASP A 42 23.51 1.90 -4.95
N GLY A 43 23.13 2.05 -3.69
CA GLY A 43 23.39 3.25 -2.88
C GLY A 43 22.38 4.38 -3.09
N THR A 44 21.40 4.22 -3.97
CA THR A 44 20.34 5.21 -4.14
C THR A 44 19.24 5.07 -3.09
N ASN A 45 18.51 6.14 -2.86
CA ASN A 45 17.46 6.19 -1.84
C ASN A 45 16.12 6.61 -2.45
N ALA A 46 15.07 6.14 -1.84
CA ALA A 46 13.71 6.63 -2.04
C ALA A 46 13.04 6.87 -0.70
N LYS A 47 11.96 7.60 -0.72
CA LYS A 47 11.10 7.79 0.46
C LYS A 47 9.69 7.34 0.13
N CYS A 48 9.07 6.65 1.06
CA CYS A 48 7.71 6.16 0.94
C CYS A 48 6.82 6.79 2.01
N LEU A 49 5.72 7.37 1.59
CA LEU A 49 4.65 7.79 2.49
C LEU A 49 3.62 6.67 2.60
N VAL A 50 3.15 6.43 3.81
CA VAL A 50 2.11 5.43 4.11
C VAL A 50 0.80 6.15 4.38
N LEU A 51 -0.20 5.86 3.57
CA LEU A 51 -1.52 6.43 3.70
C LEU A 51 -2.51 5.35 4.09
N VAL A 52 -3.30 5.63 5.11
CA VAL A 52 -4.32 4.73 5.63
C VAL A 52 -5.71 5.28 5.32
N PRO A 53 -6.73 4.42 5.20
CA PRO A 53 -8.09 4.87 4.97
C PRO A 53 -8.54 5.86 6.04
N PHE A 54 -9.19 6.94 5.62
CA PHE A 54 -9.64 7.96 6.54
C PHE A 54 -10.73 7.42 7.47
N GLU A 55 -10.47 7.46 8.75
CA GLU A 55 -11.43 7.12 9.78
C GLU A 55 -12.29 8.34 10.09
N CYS A 56 -13.35 8.52 9.34
CA CYS A 56 -14.40 9.47 9.70
C CYS A 56 -15.31 8.79 10.72
N SER A 57 -15.37 9.32 11.93
CA SER A 57 -16.11 8.72 13.05
C SER A 57 -17.58 8.42 12.72
N SER A 58 -18.26 9.29 11.98
CA SER A 58 -19.64 9.06 11.56
C SER A 58 -19.77 7.97 10.50
N LYS A 59 -18.85 7.90 9.56
CA LYS A 59 -18.83 6.85 8.53
C LYS A 59 -18.40 5.49 9.09
N GLN A 60 -17.49 5.48 10.05
CA GLN A 60 -17.14 4.26 10.76
C GLN A 60 -18.31 3.69 11.56
N LEU A 61 -19.08 4.53 12.21
CA LEU A 61 -20.29 4.11 12.90
C LEU A 61 -21.29 3.49 11.94
N ASN A 62 -21.51 4.09 10.79
CA ASN A 62 -22.40 3.56 9.76
C ASN A 62 -21.89 2.23 9.19
N MET A 63 -20.59 2.09 8.99
CA MET A 63 -20.00 0.83 8.56
C MET A 63 -20.13 -0.25 9.63
N LYS A 64 -19.87 0.07 10.91
CA LYS A 64 -20.06 -0.87 12.01
C LYS A 64 -21.50 -1.34 12.13
N GLU A 65 -22.46 -0.46 11.95
CA GLU A 65 -23.89 -0.83 11.94
C GLU A 65 -24.25 -1.69 10.74
N TYR A 66 -23.75 -1.36 9.56
CA TYR A 66 -23.94 -2.17 8.37
C TYR A 66 -23.41 -3.59 8.56
N PHE A 67 -22.22 -3.74 9.13
CA PHE A 67 -21.61 -5.06 9.37
C PHE A 67 -22.20 -5.82 10.53
N LYS A 68 -22.88 -5.20 11.47
CA LYS A 68 -23.70 -5.90 12.48
C LYS A 68 -24.85 -6.68 11.84
N ILE A 69 -25.44 -6.15 10.79
CA ILE A 69 -26.50 -6.81 10.04
C ILE A 69 -25.95 -7.98 9.23
N ASN A 70 -24.70 -7.89 8.79
CA ASN A 70 -23.98 -8.92 8.03
C ASN A 70 -22.91 -9.58 8.91
N SER A 71 -23.34 -10.21 10.00
CA SER A 71 -22.49 -10.72 11.09
C SER A 71 -21.39 -11.71 10.71
N TRP A 72 -21.46 -12.30 9.52
CA TRP A 72 -20.45 -13.22 8.98
C TRP A 72 -19.25 -12.52 8.33
N ARG A 73 -19.29 -11.19 8.20
CA ARG A 73 -18.21 -10.40 7.63
C ARG A 73 -17.58 -9.50 8.69
N SER A 74 -16.27 -9.57 8.83
CA SER A 74 -15.58 -8.59 9.64
C SER A 74 -15.39 -7.27 8.88
N ALA A 75 -15.41 -6.15 9.60
CA ALA A 75 -15.19 -4.84 9.01
C ALA A 75 -13.83 -4.73 8.30
N GLU A 76 -12.82 -5.46 8.76
CA GLU A 76 -11.46 -5.48 8.20
C GLU A 76 -11.41 -5.96 6.74
N TYR A 77 -12.28 -6.89 6.35
CA TYR A 77 -12.35 -7.37 4.98
C TYR A 77 -12.91 -6.35 3.99
N HIS A 78 -13.54 -5.31 4.50
CA HIS A 78 -14.19 -4.28 3.70
C HIS A 78 -13.49 -2.92 3.80
N MET A 79 -12.40 -2.85 4.56
CA MET A 79 -11.56 -1.66 4.57
C MET A 79 -10.79 -1.55 3.25
N ALA A 80 -10.70 -0.34 2.73
CA ALA A 80 -9.82 -0.07 1.61
C ALA A 80 -8.37 -0.42 2.01
N PRO A 81 -7.54 -0.91 1.08
CA PRO A 81 -6.13 -1.17 1.36
C PRO A 81 -5.40 0.13 1.70
N GLU A 82 -4.29 0.02 2.40
CA GLU A 82 -3.36 1.13 2.54
C GLU A 82 -2.79 1.53 1.18
N ILE A 83 -2.38 2.77 1.05
CA ILE A 83 -1.70 3.29 -0.14
C ILE A 83 -0.28 3.68 0.25
N PHE A 84 0.70 3.10 -0.43
CA PHE A 84 2.10 3.47 -0.32
C PHE A 84 2.47 4.32 -1.52
N VAL A 85 3.09 5.45 -1.28
CA VAL A 85 3.49 6.40 -2.34
C VAL A 85 4.96 6.72 -2.17
N SER A 86 5.77 6.30 -3.14
CA SER A 86 7.22 6.51 -3.11
C SER A 86 7.73 7.34 -4.29
N ASP A 87 8.71 8.15 -4.02
CA ASP A 87 9.57 8.80 -5.00
C ASP A 87 11.03 8.70 -4.55
N GLY A 88 11.94 9.03 -5.43
CA GLY A 88 13.36 9.02 -5.13
C GLY A 88 14.10 10.12 -5.90
N SER A 89 15.40 10.26 -5.62
CA SER A 89 16.27 11.15 -6.40
C SER A 89 16.30 10.75 -7.87
N ASP A 90 16.71 11.66 -8.73
CA ASP A 90 16.71 11.48 -10.20
C ASP A 90 17.48 10.25 -10.69
N SER A 91 18.44 9.78 -9.91
CA SER A 91 19.25 8.58 -10.21
C SER A 91 18.78 7.31 -9.50
N SER A 92 17.67 7.37 -8.77
CA SER A 92 17.18 6.22 -8.02
C SER A 92 16.47 5.21 -8.90
N ILE A 93 16.41 3.97 -8.43
CA ILE A 93 15.63 2.90 -9.07
C ILE A 93 14.15 3.31 -9.24
N VAL A 94 13.61 4.04 -8.26
CA VAL A 94 12.23 4.53 -8.31
C VAL A 94 12.04 5.56 -9.43
N ALA A 95 12.95 6.54 -9.53
CA ALA A 95 12.90 7.54 -10.61
C ALA A 95 13.06 6.89 -11.99
N ASP A 96 13.98 5.96 -12.14
CA ASP A 96 14.17 5.22 -13.40
C ASP A 96 12.91 4.44 -13.79
N TRP A 97 12.27 3.80 -12.83
CA TRP A 97 11.02 3.09 -13.09
C TRP A 97 9.92 4.05 -13.55
N VAL A 98 9.77 5.20 -12.89
CA VAL A 98 8.77 6.23 -13.25
C VAL A 98 9.06 6.82 -14.63
N ASN A 99 10.33 7.09 -14.94
CA ASN A 99 10.72 7.59 -16.25
C ASN A 99 10.42 6.59 -17.38
N LYS A 100 10.56 5.31 -17.10
CA LYS A 100 10.35 4.23 -18.06
C LYS A 100 8.88 3.85 -18.24
N ASN A 101 8.11 3.84 -17.18
CA ASN A 101 6.74 3.31 -17.16
C ASN A 101 5.66 4.40 -16.94
N GLY A 102 6.05 5.61 -16.55
CA GLY A 102 5.15 6.64 -16.03
C GLY A 102 4.83 6.41 -14.55
N PRO A 103 4.26 7.40 -13.86
CA PRO A 103 3.79 7.23 -12.49
C PRO A 103 2.62 6.25 -12.45
N GLY A 104 2.58 5.40 -11.44
CA GLY A 104 1.50 4.42 -11.30
C GLY A 104 1.78 3.33 -10.29
N ILE A 105 0.97 2.30 -10.33
CA ILE A 105 1.09 1.14 -9.45
C ILE A 105 2.34 0.34 -9.81
N HIS A 106 3.21 0.14 -8.83
CA HIS A 106 4.39 -0.71 -8.97
C HIS A 106 4.09 -2.14 -8.50
N HIS A 107 3.43 -2.30 -7.36
CA HIS A 107 3.05 -3.60 -6.84
C HIS A 107 1.84 -3.52 -5.92
N ILE A 108 1.27 -4.69 -5.68
CA ILE A 108 0.26 -4.90 -4.64
C ILE A 108 0.79 -5.92 -3.66
N ALA A 109 0.44 -5.77 -2.38
CA ALA A 109 0.85 -6.68 -1.33
C ALA A 109 -0.37 -7.30 -0.64
N TYR A 110 -0.28 -8.58 -0.39
CA TYR A 110 -1.29 -9.33 0.33
C TYR A 110 -0.79 -9.70 1.72
N GLU A 111 -1.66 -9.61 2.70
CA GLU A 111 -1.42 -10.14 4.03
C GLU A 111 -1.96 -11.56 4.14
N THR A 112 -1.19 -12.44 4.74
CA THR A 112 -1.58 -13.81 5.02
C THR A 112 -1.16 -14.21 6.44
N ILE A 113 -1.86 -15.18 7.02
CA ILE A 113 -1.54 -15.67 8.38
C ILE A 113 -0.15 -16.32 8.43
N ASN A 114 0.22 -17.06 7.38
CA ASN A 114 1.51 -17.75 7.29
C ASN A 114 2.06 -17.68 5.88
N VAL A 115 3.04 -16.82 5.70
CA VAL A 115 3.65 -16.54 4.40
C VAL A 115 4.34 -17.79 3.81
N LEU A 116 5.02 -18.57 4.64
CA LEU A 116 5.75 -19.76 4.17
C LEU A 116 4.80 -20.84 3.66
N GLU A 117 3.71 -21.08 4.37
CA GLU A 117 2.70 -22.04 3.94
C GLU A 117 1.99 -21.58 2.66
N MET A 118 1.70 -20.28 2.56
CA MET A 118 1.10 -19.71 1.35
C MET A 118 2.05 -19.83 0.16
N MET A 119 3.34 -19.56 0.34
CA MET A 119 4.35 -19.73 -0.71
C MET A 119 4.44 -21.18 -1.19
N LYS A 120 4.42 -22.15 -0.28
CA LYS A 120 4.41 -23.57 -0.65
C LYS A 120 3.19 -23.92 -1.48
N HIS A 121 2.02 -23.46 -1.04
CA HIS A 121 0.77 -23.69 -1.77
C HIS A 121 0.84 -23.06 -3.17
N TRP A 122 1.22 -21.81 -3.28
CA TRP A 122 1.33 -21.14 -4.57
C TRP A 122 2.35 -21.80 -5.52
N LYS A 123 3.48 -22.26 -4.98
CA LYS A 123 4.45 -23.02 -5.77
C LYS A 123 3.86 -24.33 -6.29
N SER A 124 3.04 -25.03 -5.49
CA SER A 124 2.36 -26.24 -5.94
C SER A 124 1.34 -25.98 -7.05
N GLU A 125 0.80 -24.76 -7.11
CA GLU A 125 -0.10 -24.30 -8.18
C GLU A 125 0.63 -23.69 -9.38
N GLY A 126 1.95 -23.73 -9.41
CA GLY A 126 2.75 -23.26 -10.54
C GLY A 126 3.15 -21.79 -10.49
N VAL A 127 2.97 -21.11 -9.36
CA VAL A 127 3.42 -19.73 -9.21
C VAL A 127 4.94 -19.69 -9.00
N GLU A 128 5.61 -18.90 -9.81
CA GLU A 128 7.03 -18.62 -9.68
C GLU A 128 7.25 -17.39 -8.80
N PHE A 129 8.25 -17.47 -7.93
CA PHE A 129 8.66 -16.35 -7.09
C PHE A 129 9.98 -15.79 -7.58
N ALA A 130 10.11 -14.46 -7.56
CA ALA A 130 11.40 -13.85 -7.72
C ALA A 130 12.34 -14.34 -6.62
N SER A 131 13.61 -14.50 -6.91
CA SER A 131 14.59 -14.92 -5.92
C SER A 131 14.61 -13.95 -4.74
N THR A 132 14.53 -14.49 -3.59
CA THR A 132 14.75 -13.76 -2.35
C THR A 132 16.24 -13.69 -2.03
#